data_9d42c311aac6f9597607a8a362595e77
#
_entry.id   9d42c311aac6f9597607a8a362595e77
#
_cell.length_a   1.000
_cell.length_b   1.000
_cell.length_c   1.000
_cell.angle_alpha   90.00
_cell.angle_beta   90.00
_cell.angle_gamma   90.00
#
_symmetry.space_group_name_H-M   'P 1'
#
loop_
_entity.id
_entity.type
_entity.pdbx_description
1 polymer ?
#
loop_
_entity_poly.entity_id
_entity_poly.type
_entity_poly.pdbx_seq_one_letter_code
_entity_poly.pdbx_strand_id
1 'polypeptide(L)'
;MKISGKFILKVAGTLTVIALVVAALLGVVNNVTKDKIAEQDAENTRIAMSAVAPEGREFGDKMDISDAVAAAASAQGGKIVEMYPMTNGGADAGYVVKVSASGSQGTITMMVGVDANKAITGISVISHSETSGIGTKVVGNEPNSAGEPVLDQFVGMSGSGSLVVGKNVIAVSGATVSTKGITMGANAALAAVEALG
;
A
#
# COMPACT_ATOMS: atom_id res chain seq x y z
N MET A 1 8.74 -26.27 -44.61
CA MET A 1 7.48 -26.91 -44.19
C MET A 1 6.34 -25.95 -44.56
N LYS A 2 5.42 -26.28 -45.51
CA LYS A 2 4.27 -25.40 -45.84
C LYS A 2 3.16 -25.70 -44.86
N ILE A 3 2.91 -24.77 -43.96
CA ILE A 3 1.80 -24.86 -42.98
C ILE A 3 0.51 -24.62 -43.78
N SER A 4 -0.44 -25.58 -43.75
CA SER A 4 -1.72 -25.46 -44.45
C SER A 4 -2.61 -24.41 -43.78
N GLY A 5 -3.25 -23.55 -44.58
CA GLY A 5 -4.21 -22.55 -44.08
C GLY A 5 -5.36 -23.15 -43.25
N LYS A 6 -5.80 -24.36 -43.57
CA LYS A 6 -6.80 -25.11 -42.78
C LYS A 6 -6.29 -25.47 -41.37
N PHE A 7 -5.01 -25.79 -41.25
CA PHE A 7 -4.41 -26.08 -39.93
C PHE A 7 -4.37 -24.81 -39.06
N ILE A 8 -3.93 -23.68 -39.64
CA ILE A 8 -3.93 -22.38 -38.95
C ILE A 8 -5.34 -22.02 -38.49
N LEU A 9 -6.34 -22.15 -39.37
CA LEU A 9 -7.72 -21.79 -39.01
C LEU A 9 -8.28 -22.68 -37.88
N LYS A 10 -7.97 -23.98 -37.91
CA LYS A 10 -8.39 -24.92 -36.85
C LYS A 10 -7.75 -24.58 -35.52
N VAL A 11 -6.44 -24.34 -35.49
CA VAL A 11 -5.72 -23.98 -34.25
C VAL A 11 -6.19 -22.64 -33.72
N ALA A 12 -6.26 -21.62 -34.57
CA ALA A 12 -6.76 -20.29 -34.18
C ALA A 12 -8.20 -20.37 -33.65
N GLY A 13 -9.10 -21.08 -34.34
CA GLY A 13 -10.49 -21.25 -33.90
C GLY A 13 -10.60 -21.97 -32.53
N THR A 14 -9.81 -23.01 -32.33
CA THR A 14 -9.78 -23.72 -31.03
C THR A 14 -9.28 -22.83 -29.91
N LEU A 15 -8.18 -22.09 -30.14
CA LEU A 15 -7.64 -21.15 -29.14
C LEU A 15 -8.62 -20.01 -28.83
N THR A 16 -9.30 -19.48 -29.86
CA THR A 16 -10.33 -18.45 -29.67
C THR A 16 -11.48 -18.94 -28.81
N VAL A 17 -12.00 -20.14 -29.07
CA VAL A 17 -13.09 -20.72 -28.26
C VAL A 17 -12.66 -20.92 -26.82
N ILE A 18 -11.47 -21.46 -26.58
CA ILE A 18 -10.94 -21.65 -25.23
C ILE A 18 -10.80 -20.29 -24.52
N ALA A 19 -10.24 -19.29 -25.21
CA ALA A 19 -10.08 -17.96 -24.65
C ALA A 19 -11.42 -17.32 -24.28
N LEU A 20 -12.45 -17.45 -25.14
CA LEU A 20 -13.79 -16.94 -24.86
C LEU A 20 -14.43 -17.61 -23.65
N VAL A 21 -14.32 -18.95 -23.55
CA VAL A 21 -14.86 -19.71 -22.40
C VAL A 21 -14.17 -19.27 -21.09
N VAL A 22 -12.83 -19.18 -21.10
CA VAL A 22 -12.07 -18.75 -19.92
C VAL A 22 -12.42 -17.31 -19.56
N ALA A 23 -12.50 -16.40 -20.52
CA ALA A 23 -12.87 -15.01 -20.26
C ALA A 23 -14.27 -14.88 -19.68
N ALA A 24 -15.23 -15.65 -20.19
CA ALA A 24 -16.60 -15.68 -19.67
C ALA A 24 -16.64 -16.19 -18.21
N LEU A 25 -15.93 -17.29 -17.92
CA LEU A 25 -15.85 -17.84 -16.57
C LEU A 25 -15.21 -16.85 -15.60
N LEU A 26 -14.10 -16.21 -15.99
CA LEU A 26 -13.45 -15.19 -15.16
C LEU A 26 -14.37 -13.98 -14.91
N GLY A 27 -15.12 -13.56 -15.94
CA GLY A 27 -16.11 -12.47 -15.79
C GLY A 27 -17.22 -12.81 -14.80
N VAL A 28 -17.75 -14.04 -14.83
CA VAL A 28 -18.76 -14.51 -13.86
C VAL A 28 -18.17 -14.55 -12.46
N VAL A 29 -17.00 -15.16 -12.26
CA VAL A 29 -16.33 -15.22 -10.95
C VAL A 29 -16.10 -13.82 -10.41
N ASN A 30 -15.54 -12.91 -11.21
CA ASN A 30 -15.30 -11.53 -10.81
C ASN A 30 -16.61 -10.81 -10.38
N ASN A 31 -17.69 -11.02 -11.14
CA ASN A 31 -18.99 -10.40 -10.80
C ASN A 31 -19.59 -10.91 -9.48
N VAL A 32 -19.38 -12.18 -9.15
CA VAL A 32 -19.85 -12.78 -7.90
C VAL A 32 -18.97 -12.38 -6.71
N THR A 33 -17.67 -12.21 -6.93
CA THR A 33 -16.71 -11.98 -5.84
C THR A 33 -16.44 -10.51 -5.53
N LYS A 34 -16.73 -9.59 -6.46
CA LYS A 34 -16.39 -8.17 -6.32
C LYS A 34 -16.94 -7.51 -5.05
N ASP A 35 -18.18 -7.85 -4.65
CA ASP A 35 -18.83 -7.27 -3.48
C ASP A 35 -18.17 -7.79 -2.18
N LYS A 36 -17.81 -9.09 -2.17
CA LYS A 36 -17.05 -9.69 -1.07
C LYS A 36 -15.64 -9.12 -0.94
N ILE A 37 -14.98 -8.85 -2.06
CA ILE A 37 -13.66 -8.21 -2.09
C ILE A 37 -13.76 -6.79 -1.53
N ALA A 38 -14.78 -6.02 -1.94
CA ALA A 38 -14.99 -4.66 -1.44
C ALA A 38 -15.28 -4.62 0.08
N GLU A 39 -16.09 -5.56 0.57
CA GLU A 39 -16.35 -5.71 2.01
C GLU A 39 -15.06 -6.03 2.79
N GLN A 40 -14.26 -6.97 2.28
CA GLN A 40 -13.00 -7.36 2.89
C GLN A 40 -11.97 -6.21 2.88
N ASP A 41 -11.88 -5.46 1.77
CA ASP A 41 -10.99 -4.30 1.65
C ASP A 41 -11.39 -3.19 2.63
N ALA A 42 -12.69 -2.95 2.83
CA ALA A 42 -13.18 -1.99 3.81
C ALA A 42 -12.82 -2.42 5.25
N GLU A 43 -13.00 -3.71 5.59
CA GLU A 43 -12.65 -4.23 6.91
C GLU A 43 -11.13 -4.22 7.14
N ASN A 44 -10.32 -4.62 6.16
CA ASN A 44 -8.86 -4.54 6.24
C ASN A 44 -8.39 -3.09 6.42
N THR A 45 -9.04 -2.14 5.73
CA THR A 45 -8.75 -0.72 5.89
C THR A 45 -9.05 -0.26 7.32
N ARG A 46 -10.22 -0.64 7.88
CA ARG A 46 -10.62 -0.30 9.25
C ARG A 46 -9.65 -0.87 10.30
N ILE A 47 -9.25 -2.12 10.14
CA ILE A 47 -8.26 -2.77 11.01
C ILE A 47 -6.91 -2.04 10.94
N ALA A 48 -6.45 -1.73 9.72
CA ALA A 48 -5.19 -1.02 9.50
C ALA A 48 -5.21 0.40 10.09
N MET A 49 -6.33 1.13 9.98
CA MET A 49 -6.49 2.44 10.62
C MET A 49 -6.31 2.35 12.14
N SER A 50 -6.98 1.39 12.76
CA SER A 50 -6.87 1.18 14.21
C SER A 50 -5.48 0.75 14.65
N ALA A 51 -4.75 0.00 13.81
CA ALA A 51 -3.40 -0.47 14.11
C ALA A 51 -2.34 0.64 14.08
N VAL A 52 -2.55 1.70 13.31
CA VAL A 52 -1.58 2.81 13.16
C VAL A 52 -1.93 4.02 14.00
N ALA A 53 -3.12 4.07 14.57
CA ALA A 53 -3.58 5.17 15.41
C ALA A 53 -3.31 4.85 16.90
N PRO A 54 -2.88 5.82 17.71
CA PRO A 54 -2.85 5.67 19.17
C PRO A 54 -4.26 5.35 19.73
N GLU A 55 -4.31 4.69 20.87
CA GLU A 55 -5.58 4.32 21.52
C GLU A 55 -6.49 5.55 21.76
N GLY A 56 -7.80 5.34 21.63
CA GLY A 56 -8.82 6.36 21.88
C GLY A 56 -8.97 7.39 20.75
N ARG A 57 -8.40 7.15 19.57
CA ARG A 57 -8.60 8.01 18.40
C ARG A 57 -9.90 7.67 17.67
N GLU A 58 -10.58 8.71 17.21
CA GLU A 58 -11.74 8.64 16.34
C GLU A 58 -11.34 9.05 14.93
N PHE A 59 -11.99 8.45 13.91
CA PHE A 59 -11.71 8.74 12.52
C PHE A 59 -12.90 9.47 11.90
N GLY A 60 -12.62 10.56 11.20
CA GLY A 60 -13.63 11.29 10.43
C GLY A 60 -13.88 10.65 9.06
N ASP A 61 -14.69 11.32 8.25
CA ASP A 61 -15.01 10.89 6.90
C ASP A 61 -13.79 10.99 5.98
N LYS A 62 -13.80 10.15 4.93
CA LYS A 62 -12.77 10.18 3.90
C LYS A 62 -12.67 11.56 3.26
N MET A 63 -11.46 12.08 3.21
CA MET A 63 -11.16 13.40 2.64
C MET A 63 -10.99 13.33 1.12
N ASP A 64 -11.35 14.42 0.44
CA ASP A 64 -10.96 14.62 -0.96
C ASP A 64 -9.46 14.94 -1.05
N ILE A 65 -8.78 14.25 -1.96
CA ILE A 65 -7.35 14.42 -2.19
C ILE A 65 -7.15 15.50 -3.24
N SER A 66 -6.63 16.66 -2.82
CA SER A 66 -6.31 17.75 -3.75
C SER A 66 -5.12 17.40 -4.65
N ASP A 67 -5.03 18.06 -5.82
CA ASP A 67 -3.90 17.88 -6.75
C ASP A 67 -2.55 18.19 -6.08
N ALA A 68 -2.51 19.15 -5.16
CA ALA A 68 -1.30 19.50 -4.42
C ALA A 68 -0.84 18.35 -3.50
N VAL A 69 -1.76 17.73 -2.76
CA VAL A 69 -1.50 16.56 -1.91
C VAL A 69 -1.05 15.37 -2.76
N ALA A 70 -1.74 15.11 -3.87
CA ALA A 70 -1.39 14.02 -4.78
C ALA A 70 0.00 14.22 -5.42
N ALA A 71 0.34 15.45 -5.82
CA ALA A 71 1.64 15.79 -6.39
C ALA A 71 2.77 15.67 -5.35
N ALA A 72 2.56 16.15 -4.12
CA ALA A 72 3.53 16.04 -3.04
C ALA A 72 3.89 14.58 -2.73
N ALA A 73 2.88 13.71 -2.61
CA ALA A 73 3.08 12.28 -2.40
C ALA A 73 3.78 11.60 -3.58
N SER A 74 3.40 11.94 -4.82
CA SER A 74 3.99 11.36 -6.03
C SER A 74 5.46 11.73 -6.17
N ALA A 75 5.87 12.91 -5.74
CA ALA A 75 7.28 13.34 -5.69
C ALA A 75 8.13 12.44 -4.77
N GLN A 76 7.52 11.78 -3.78
CA GLN A 76 8.16 10.83 -2.87
C GLN A 76 8.04 9.36 -3.34
N GLY A 77 7.48 9.12 -4.52
CA GLY A 77 7.33 7.79 -5.11
C GLY A 77 6.14 6.99 -4.59
N GLY A 78 5.18 7.62 -3.90
CA GLY A 78 3.93 7.02 -3.45
C GLY A 78 2.69 7.66 -4.09
N LYS A 79 1.58 6.95 -4.05
CA LYS A 79 0.26 7.43 -4.48
C LYS A 79 -0.72 7.35 -3.33
N ILE A 80 -1.35 8.46 -2.98
CA ILE A 80 -2.41 8.47 -1.97
C ILE A 80 -3.67 7.84 -2.54
N VAL A 81 -4.23 6.88 -1.82
CA VAL A 81 -5.45 6.16 -2.18
C VAL A 81 -6.63 6.72 -1.40
N GLU A 82 -6.45 6.88 -0.08
CA GLU A 82 -7.46 7.41 0.83
C GLU A 82 -6.77 8.16 1.97
N MET A 83 -7.49 9.12 2.57
CA MET A 83 -7.01 9.89 3.68
C MET A 83 -8.17 10.21 4.62
N TYR A 84 -7.94 10.09 5.92
CA TYR A 84 -8.94 10.30 6.97
C TYR A 84 -8.34 11.14 8.08
N PRO A 85 -9.06 12.15 8.61
CA PRO A 85 -8.61 12.88 9.78
C PRO A 85 -8.76 12.02 11.03
N MET A 86 -7.83 12.17 11.96
CA MET A 86 -7.92 11.61 13.32
C MET A 86 -8.28 12.71 14.31
N THR A 87 -9.12 12.37 15.29
CA THR A 87 -9.44 13.24 16.42
C THR A 87 -9.26 12.51 17.76
N ASN A 88 -9.09 13.29 18.81
CA ASN A 88 -9.05 12.81 20.19
C ASN A 88 -9.98 13.68 21.02
N GLY A 89 -11.16 13.18 21.36
CA GLY A 89 -12.17 13.96 22.07
C GLY A 89 -12.57 15.25 21.32
N GLY A 90 -12.60 15.21 19.98
CA GLY A 90 -12.95 16.35 19.12
C GLY A 90 -11.78 17.30 18.78
N ALA A 91 -10.60 17.13 19.39
CA ALA A 91 -9.39 17.88 19.00
C ALA A 91 -8.66 17.19 17.84
N ASP A 92 -8.04 17.96 16.97
CA ASP A 92 -7.20 17.44 15.88
C ASP A 92 -6.06 16.58 16.44
N ALA A 93 -5.92 15.37 15.93
CA ALA A 93 -4.91 14.42 16.34
C ALA A 93 -4.05 13.93 15.17
N GLY A 94 -4.25 14.48 13.97
CA GLY A 94 -3.53 14.16 12.76
C GLY A 94 -4.36 13.39 11.73
N TYR A 95 -3.71 12.51 10.98
CA TYR A 95 -4.33 11.82 9.84
C TYR A 95 -3.91 10.36 9.76
N VAL A 96 -4.77 9.53 9.19
CA VAL A 96 -4.38 8.22 8.66
C VAL A 96 -4.45 8.25 7.13
N VAL A 97 -3.39 7.80 6.50
CA VAL A 97 -3.18 7.90 5.05
C VAL A 97 -3.00 6.51 4.46
N LYS A 98 -3.92 6.11 3.60
CA LYS A 98 -3.77 4.90 2.78
C LYS A 98 -2.95 5.25 1.56
N VAL A 99 -1.76 4.69 1.46
CA VAL A 99 -0.80 4.98 0.40
C VAL A 99 -0.36 3.70 -0.28
N SER A 100 -0.12 3.77 -1.58
CA SER A 100 0.51 2.71 -2.36
C SER A 100 1.86 3.16 -2.90
N ALA A 101 2.86 2.28 -2.83
CA ALA A 101 4.20 2.50 -3.35
C ALA A 101 4.71 1.22 -4.04
N SER A 102 5.73 1.37 -4.89
CA SER A 102 6.34 0.22 -5.57
C SER A 102 7.21 -0.57 -4.60
N GLY A 103 6.92 -1.86 -4.47
CA GLY A 103 7.77 -2.83 -3.79
C GLY A 103 8.75 -3.51 -4.74
N SER A 104 9.18 -4.73 -4.38
CA SER A 104 10.10 -5.55 -5.19
C SER A 104 9.39 -6.30 -6.32
N GLN A 105 8.19 -6.83 -6.07
CA GLN A 105 7.44 -7.64 -7.03
C GLN A 105 6.13 -6.97 -7.49
N GLY A 106 5.77 -5.85 -6.90
CA GLY A 106 4.55 -5.13 -7.23
C GLY A 106 4.26 -4.01 -6.26
N THR A 107 3.01 -3.60 -6.22
CA THR A 107 2.55 -2.53 -5.33
C THR A 107 2.40 -3.05 -3.91
N ILE A 108 2.88 -2.28 -2.94
CA ILE A 108 2.58 -2.41 -1.52
C ILE A 108 1.59 -1.32 -1.17
N THR A 109 0.42 -1.69 -0.65
CA THR A 109 -0.57 -0.75 -0.12
C THR A 109 -0.52 -0.81 1.40
N MET A 110 -0.38 0.34 2.03
CA MET A 110 -0.22 0.44 3.47
C MET A 110 -1.04 1.61 4.04
N MET A 111 -1.37 1.51 5.32
CA MET A 111 -1.88 2.61 6.12
C MET A 111 -0.73 3.19 6.92
N VAL A 112 -0.60 4.50 6.92
CA VAL A 112 0.38 5.26 7.71
C VAL A 112 -0.38 6.23 8.59
N GLY A 113 -0.20 6.12 9.90
CA GLY A 113 -0.71 7.12 10.85
C GLY A 113 0.31 8.25 10.98
N VAL A 114 -0.16 9.48 11.01
CA VAL A 114 0.66 10.69 11.18
C VAL A 114 -0.04 11.57 12.20
N ASP A 115 0.63 11.94 13.29
CA ASP A 115 0.06 12.76 14.34
C ASP A 115 0.00 14.27 13.97
N ALA A 116 -0.57 15.07 14.86
CA ALA A 116 -0.65 16.53 14.68
C ALA A 116 0.74 17.22 14.63
N ASN A 117 1.80 16.57 15.11
CA ASN A 117 3.17 17.07 15.02
C ASN A 117 3.87 16.64 13.72
N LYS A 118 3.12 16.00 12.80
CA LYS A 118 3.63 15.45 11.54
C LYS A 118 4.67 14.34 11.75
N ALA A 119 4.54 13.56 12.84
CA ALA A 119 5.34 12.38 13.10
C ALA A 119 4.54 11.10 12.84
N ILE A 120 5.18 10.05 12.32
CA ILE A 120 4.56 8.75 12.07
C ILE A 120 4.19 8.11 13.40
N THR A 121 2.93 7.67 13.53
CA THR A 121 2.42 6.93 14.70
C THR A 121 2.48 5.41 14.51
N GLY A 122 2.46 4.95 13.26
CA GLY A 122 2.56 3.55 12.90
C GLY A 122 2.41 3.32 11.41
N ILE A 123 2.82 2.13 10.97
CA ILE A 123 2.62 1.64 9.60
C ILE A 123 1.99 0.25 9.66
N SER A 124 0.93 0.03 8.89
CA SER A 124 0.28 -1.28 8.74
C SER A 124 0.09 -1.60 7.25
N VAL A 125 0.57 -2.76 6.81
CA VAL A 125 0.44 -3.19 5.41
C VAL A 125 -0.93 -3.82 5.21
N ILE A 126 -1.68 -3.31 4.21
CA ILE A 126 -3.02 -3.79 3.87
C ILE A 126 -2.95 -4.87 2.80
N SER A 127 -2.14 -4.65 1.76
CA SER A 127 -1.95 -5.61 0.67
C SER A 127 -0.59 -5.47 0.00
N HIS A 128 -0.08 -6.57 -0.55
CA HIS A 128 1.21 -6.61 -1.23
C HIS A 128 1.30 -7.78 -2.22
N SER A 129 2.28 -7.73 -3.12
CA SER A 129 2.63 -8.82 -4.05
C SER A 129 4.06 -9.31 -3.84
N GLU A 130 4.63 -9.09 -2.66
CA GLU A 130 6.02 -9.40 -2.35
C GLU A 130 6.31 -10.90 -2.32
N THR A 131 7.55 -11.28 -2.63
CA THR A 131 8.01 -12.67 -2.60
C THR A 131 7.95 -13.26 -1.20
N SER A 132 7.34 -14.44 -1.08
CA SER A 132 7.25 -15.18 0.18
C SER A 132 8.65 -15.49 0.74
N GLY A 133 8.84 -15.33 2.04
CA GLY A 133 10.09 -15.58 2.75
C GLY A 133 11.19 -14.52 2.55
N ILE A 134 10.96 -13.52 1.68
CA ILE A 134 11.89 -12.40 1.44
C ILE A 134 11.17 -11.08 1.71
N GLY A 135 10.39 -10.58 0.76
CA GLY A 135 9.67 -9.32 0.90
C GLY A 135 8.55 -9.38 1.93
N THR A 136 7.96 -10.56 2.16
CA THR A 136 6.99 -10.79 3.23
C THR A 136 7.55 -10.55 4.63
N LYS A 137 8.85 -10.63 4.84
CA LYS A 137 9.49 -10.26 6.11
C LYS A 137 9.29 -8.78 6.45
N VAL A 138 9.39 -7.92 5.44
CA VAL A 138 9.19 -6.48 5.61
C VAL A 138 7.74 -6.16 5.93
N VAL A 139 6.80 -6.69 5.14
CA VAL A 139 5.37 -6.41 5.32
C VAL A 139 4.78 -7.08 6.56
N GLY A 140 5.38 -8.18 7.02
CA GLY A 140 5.04 -8.89 8.26
C GLY A 140 5.72 -8.32 9.50
N ASN A 141 6.42 -7.19 9.39
CA ASN A 141 7.12 -6.53 10.49
C ASN A 141 8.17 -7.42 11.20
N GLU A 142 8.84 -8.29 10.43
CA GLU A 142 9.93 -9.10 10.97
C GLU A 142 11.15 -8.22 11.32
N PRO A 143 12.07 -8.70 12.20
CA PRO A 143 13.23 -7.92 12.58
C PRO A 143 14.13 -7.52 11.40
N ASN A 144 14.57 -6.28 11.40
CA ASN A 144 15.60 -5.75 10.51
C ASN A 144 17.01 -6.26 10.87
N SER A 145 18.05 -5.78 10.20
CA SER A 145 19.43 -6.19 10.47
C SER A 145 19.97 -5.77 11.85
N ALA A 146 19.27 -4.89 12.56
CA ALA A 146 19.61 -4.51 13.94
C ALA A 146 18.79 -5.31 15.00
N GLY A 147 17.87 -6.17 14.56
CA GLY A 147 17.03 -6.98 15.44
C GLY A 147 15.74 -6.30 15.88
N GLU A 148 15.39 -5.15 15.31
CA GLU A 148 14.16 -4.41 15.61
C GLU A 148 13.09 -4.67 14.54
N PRO A 149 11.78 -4.74 14.89
CA PRO A 149 10.69 -4.86 13.93
C PRO A 149 10.78 -3.74 12.89
N VAL A 150 10.77 -4.11 11.60
CA VAL A 150 11.13 -3.19 10.53
C VAL A 150 10.14 -2.04 10.31
N LEU A 151 8.87 -2.22 10.66
CA LEU A 151 7.86 -1.17 10.55
C LEU A 151 7.88 -0.25 11.78
N ASP A 152 8.24 -0.77 12.95
CA ASP A 152 8.23 -0.01 14.19
C ASP A 152 9.32 1.08 14.22
N GLN A 153 10.42 0.89 13.47
CA GLN A 153 11.48 1.89 13.37
C GLN A 153 11.01 3.24 12.80
N PHE A 154 9.87 3.25 12.06
CA PHE A 154 9.32 4.49 11.49
C PHE A 154 8.57 5.35 12.51
N VAL A 155 8.15 4.77 13.65
CA VAL A 155 7.39 5.49 14.68
C VAL A 155 8.21 6.65 15.24
N GLY A 156 7.61 7.82 15.28
CA GLY A 156 8.27 9.07 15.72
C GLY A 156 9.10 9.77 14.62
N MET A 157 9.32 9.15 13.47
CA MET A 157 10.01 9.80 12.35
C MET A 157 9.09 10.83 11.69
N SER A 158 9.68 11.93 11.21
CA SER A 158 9.00 13.08 10.58
C SER A 158 9.84 13.70 9.48
N GLY A 159 9.20 14.57 8.69
CA GLY A 159 9.83 15.29 7.57
C GLY A 159 9.83 14.46 6.28
N SER A 160 9.00 14.86 5.32
CA SER A 160 8.91 14.18 4.02
C SER A 160 10.26 14.18 3.28
N GLY A 161 10.61 13.04 2.66
CA GLY A 161 11.89 12.85 1.98
C GLY A 161 13.11 12.66 2.90
N SER A 162 12.94 12.76 4.22
CA SER A 162 14.02 12.56 5.19
C SER A 162 14.34 11.10 5.47
N LEU A 163 13.36 10.20 5.26
CA LEU A 163 13.50 8.77 5.51
C LEU A 163 14.24 8.11 4.36
N VAL A 164 15.42 7.54 4.63
CA VAL A 164 16.32 6.97 3.61
C VAL A 164 16.89 5.64 4.09
N VAL A 165 16.65 4.59 3.32
CA VAL A 165 17.21 3.25 3.60
C VAL A 165 18.73 3.28 3.53
N GLY A 166 19.38 2.74 4.55
CA GLY A 166 20.83 2.74 4.71
C GLY A 166 21.39 4.00 5.37
N LYS A 167 20.52 4.98 5.73
CA LYS A 167 20.89 6.18 6.48
C LYS A 167 20.21 6.19 7.85
N ASN A 168 18.91 6.34 7.89
CA ASN A 168 18.11 6.33 9.11
C ASN A 168 17.02 5.24 9.12
N VAL A 169 16.86 4.51 8.01
CA VAL A 169 16.00 3.33 7.92
C VAL A 169 16.88 2.09 7.68
N ILE A 170 16.77 1.10 8.53
CA ILE A 170 17.51 -0.17 8.47
C ILE A 170 16.68 -1.20 7.71
N ALA A 171 17.25 -1.76 6.66
CA ALA A 171 16.56 -2.76 5.84
C ALA A 171 16.57 -4.15 6.48
N VAL A 172 15.59 -4.97 6.14
CA VAL A 172 15.66 -6.41 6.33
C VAL A 172 16.67 -7.00 5.34
N SER A 173 17.55 -7.87 5.81
CA SER A 173 18.56 -8.52 4.97
C SER A 173 17.90 -9.30 3.83
N GLY A 174 18.35 -9.03 2.60
CA GLY A 174 17.78 -9.62 1.39
C GLY A 174 16.49 -8.98 0.87
N ALA A 175 15.85 -8.07 1.64
CA ALA A 175 14.60 -7.42 1.27
C ALA A 175 14.70 -5.87 1.18
N THR A 176 15.87 -5.36 0.80
CA THR A 176 16.13 -3.92 0.73
C THR A 176 15.18 -3.18 -0.22
N VAL A 177 14.74 -3.80 -1.33
CA VAL A 177 13.83 -3.17 -2.28
C VAL A 177 12.43 -3.03 -1.68
N SER A 178 11.93 -4.06 -0.99
CA SER A 178 10.66 -4.00 -0.27
C SER A 178 10.70 -2.96 0.86
N THR A 179 11.82 -2.88 1.61
CA THR A 179 12.01 -1.84 2.63
C THR A 179 12.02 -0.44 2.01
N LYS A 180 12.63 -0.25 0.82
CA LYS A 180 12.53 1.02 0.09
C LYS A 180 11.09 1.36 -0.30
N GLY A 181 10.29 0.37 -0.70
CA GLY A 181 8.87 0.56 -1.00
C GLY A 181 8.09 1.10 0.19
N ILE A 182 8.27 0.50 1.37
CA ILE A 182 7.67 1.02 2.63
C ILE A 182 8.17 2.44 2.91
N THR A 183 9.47 2.70 2.78
CA THR A 183 10.06 4.02 3.03
C THR A 183 9.51 5.10 2.08
N MET A 184 9.33 4.79 0.80
CA MET A 184 8.68 5.69 -0.16
C MET A 184 7.23 5.97 0.22
N GLY A 185 6.48 4.96 0.61
CA GLY A 185 5.10 5.13 1.09
C GLY A 185 5.02 5.99 2.35
N ALA A 186 5.92 5.79 3.31
CA ALA A 186 6.01 6.59 4.53
C ALA A 186 6.33 8.07 4.22
N ASN A 187 7.34 8.33 3.37
CA ASN A 187 7.66 9.70 2.91
C ASN A 187 6.47 10.34 2.17
N ALA A 188 5.77 9.57 1.33
CA ALA A 188 4.60 10.06 0.59
C ALA A 188 3.43 10.43 1.52
N ALA A 189 3.20 9.64 2.57
CA ALA A 189 2.18 9.97 3.58
C ALA A 189 2.54 11.25 4.35
N LEU A 190 3.81 11.40 4.77
CA LEU A 190 4.29 12.64 5.40
C LEU A 190 4.12 13.86 4.47
N ALA A 191 4.53 13.73 3.20
CA ALA A 191 4.38 14.80 2.22
C ALA A 191 2.92 15.19 1.98
N ALA A 192 2.01 14.21 1.98
CA ALA A 192 0.58 14.46 1.86
C ALA A 192 0.04 15.28 3.04
N VAL A 193 0.41 14.91 4.27
CA VAL A 193 -0.01 15.63 5.48
C VAL A 193 0.63 17.02 5.55
N GLU A 194 1.90 17.16 5.18
CA GLU A 194 2.58 18.46 5.12
C GLU A 194 1.94 19.41 4.10
N ALA A 195 1.40 18.88 2.99
CA ALA A 195 0.74 19.67 1.96
C ALA A 195 -0.67 20.15 2.34
N LEU A 196 -1.23 19.68 3.44
CA LEU A 196 -2.51 20.18 3.98
C LEU A 196 -2.34 21.48 4.79
N GLY A 197 -1.13 21.77 5.27
CA GLY A 197 -0.80 22.98 6.04
C GLY A 197 -0.25 22.66 7.41
#